data_b6117ba67fddcbe1d376eff5180f1188
#
_entry.id   b6117ba67fddcbe1d376eff5180f1188
#
_cell.length_a   1.000
_cell.length_b   1.000
_cell.length_c   1.000
_cell.angle_alpha   90.00
_cell.angle_beta   90.00
_cell.angle_gamma   90.00
#
_symmetry.space_group_name_H-M   'P 1'
#
loop_
_entity.id
_entity.type
_entity.pdbx_description
1 polymer ?
#
loop_
_entity_poly.entity_id
_entity_poly.type
_entity_poly.pdbx_seq_one_letter_code
_entity_poly.pdbx_strand_id
1 'polypeptide(L)'
;DWSSDVCSSDLAILMTKYVCTVCGYIADGSIPEFCPVCKAPASKFIEKKDNTYVTEHVVGIAKDVPEEIKQGLRENFNGECSEVGMYLAMSRVADREGYPEIAEAWKRYAFEEAEHASKFAELLGEVLTDSTKKNLQMRVDAECGACAGKMDLAKKAKELNLDAIHDTVHEMAKDEARHGRGMQGLLDRYFK
;
A
#
# COMPACT_ATOMS: atom_id res chain seq x y z
N ASP A 1 -50.99 4.69 41.59
CA ASP A 1 -49.87 5.32 40.90
C ASP A 1 -48.63 4.49 41.06
N TRP A 2 -48.37 3.69 40.05
CA TRP A 2 -47.12 2.98 39.88
C TRP A 2 -46.34 3.69 38.74
N SER A 3 -45.51 4.63 39.11
CA SER A 3 -44.50 5.16 38.21
C SER A 3 -43.26 4.26 38.31
N SER A 4 -43.07 3.41 37.35
CA SER A 4 -41.83 2.68 37.16
C SER A 4 -40.90 3.56 36.37
N ASP A 5 -40.06 4.36 37.03
CA ASP A 5 -38.89 4.97 36.41
C ASP A 5 -37.84 3.89 36.19
N VAL A 6 -37.99 3.14 35.12
CA VAL A 6 -36.86 2.35 34.58
C VAL A 6 -35.90 3.36 33.94
N CYS A 7 -34.76 3.54 34.60
CA CYS A 7 -33.72 4.48 34.17
C CYS A 7 -33.28 4.15 32.73
N SER A 8 -33.41 5.12 31.82
CA SER A 8 -33.09 4.97 30.40
C SER A 8 -31.63 4.55 30.14
N SER A 9 -30.74 4.69 31.12
CA SER A 9 -29.35 4.26 31.07
C SER A 9 -29.18 2.73 31.05
N ASP A 10 -30.07 1.99 31.77
CA ASP A 10 -29.97 0.53 31.86
C ASP A 10 -30.47 -0.15 30.58
N LEU A 11 -31.43 0.46 29.87
CA LEU A 11 -31.90 -0.04 28.58
C LEU A 11 -30.83 0.16 27.46
N ALA A 12 -30.06 1.24 27.53
CA ALA A 12 -28.98 1.51 26.57
C ALA A 12 -27.85 0.47 26.74
N ILE A 13 -27.50 0.07 27.96
CA ILE A 13 -26.47 -0.95 28.21
C ILE A 13 -26.90 -2.33 27.69
N LEU A 14 -28.18 -2.68 27.80
CA LEU A 14 -28.74 -3.95 27.31
C LEU A 14 -28.78 -4.05 25.76
N MET A 15 -28.66 -2.93 25.04
CA MET A 15 -28.70 -2.88 23.58
C MET A 15 -27.32 -2.68 22.93
N THR A 16 -26.28 -2.45 23.74
CA THR A 16 -24.92 -2.28 23.20
C THR A 16 -24.38 -3.60 22.68
N LYS A 17 -23.92 -3.62 21.42
CA LYS A 17 -23.30 -4.79 20.80
C LYS A 17 -21.81 -4.54 20.60
N TYR A 18 -21.02 -5.58 20.80
CA TYR A 18 -19.58 -5.55 20.57
C TYR A 18 -19.21 -6.60 19.53
N VAL A 19 -18.31 -6.26 18.63
CA VAL A 19 -17.88 -7.17 17.57
C VAL A 19 -16.39 -7.49 17.71
N CYS A 20 -16.08 -8.78 17.59
CA CYS A 20 -14.70 -9.26 17.55
C CYS A 20 -14.06 -8.90 16.20
N THR A 21 -12.99 -8.11 16.20
CA THR A 21 -12.29 -7.68 14.98
C THR A 21 -11.51 -8.81 14.28
N VAL A 22 -11.39 -9.97 14.92
CA VAL A 22 -10.68 -11.13 14.34
C VAL A 22 -11.63 -12.03 13.54
N CYS A 23 -12.83 -12.33 14.07
CA CYS A 23 -13.74 -13.31 13.45
C CYS A 23 -15.17 -12.81 13.20
N GLY A 24 -15.50 -11.57 13.59
CA GLY A 24 -16.83 -11.00 13.39
C GLY A 24 -17.89 -11.46 14.40
N TYR A 25 -17.55 -12.27 15.42
CA TYR A 25 -18.50 -12.67 16.48
C TYR A 25 -19.06 -11.43 17.17
N ILE A 26 -20.37 -11.42 17.40
CA ILE A 26 -21.08 -10.33 18.10
C ILE A 26 -21.44 -10.77 19.51
N ALA A 27 -21.02 -9.99 20.49
CA ALA A 27 -21.41 -10.11 21.89
C ALA A 27 -22.45 -9.04 22.25
N ASP A 28 -23.50 -9.43 22.94
CA ASP A 28 -24.57 -8.53 23.40
C ASP A 28 -24.32 -8.09 24.85
N GLY A 29 -24.39 -6.81 25.10
CA GLY A 29 -24.36 -6.18 26.43
C GLY A 29 -22.98 -6.05 27.07
N SER A 30 -22.06 -7.01 26.88
CA SER A 30 -20.71 -6.95 27.46
C SER A 30 -19.64 -7.64 26.61
N ILE A 31 -18.41 -7.18 26.75
CA ILE A 31 -17.25 -7.80 26.10
C ILE A 31 -16.82 -9.03 26.92
N PRO A 32 -16.78 -10.25 26.35
CA PRO A 32 -16.24 -11.42 27.01
C PRO A 32 -14.73 -11.33 27.19
N GLU A 33 -14.16 -12.00 28.17
CA GLU A 33 -12.71 -12.05 28.41
C GLU A 33 -11.97 -12.61 27.19
N PHE A 34 -12.54 -13.64 26.56
CA PHE A 34 -12.07 -14.22 25.31
C PHE A 34 -13.22 -14.44 24.34
N CYS A 35 -12.99 -14.24 23.07
CA CYS A 35 -13.98 -14.55 22.04
C CYS A 35 -14.35 -16.04 22.07
N PRO A 36 -15.63 -16.41 22.18
CA PRO A 36 -16.05 -17.83 22.24
C PRO A 36 -15.72 -18.59 20.95
N VAL A 37 -15.60 -17.89 19.81
CA VAL A 37 -15.35 -18.49 18.50
C VAL A 37 -13.85 -18.63 18.22
N CYS A 38 -13.08 -17.53 18.25
CA CYS A 38 -11.67 -17.52 17.82
C CYS A 38 -10.67 -17.40 18.98
N LYS A 39 -11.14 -17.33 20.23
CA LYS A 39 -10.31 -17.18 21.43
C LYS A 39 -9.49 -15.89 21.53
N ALA A 40 -9.75 -14.92 20.67
CA ALA A 40 -9.11 -13.60 20.74
C ALA A 40 -9.45 -12.92 22.09
N PRO A 41 -8.52 -12.16 22.69
CA PRO A 41 -8.75 -11.49 23.98
C PRO A 41 -9.74 -10.34 23.84
N ALA A 42 -10.30 -9.89 24.96
CA ALA A 42 -11.26 -8.78 25.07
C ALA A 42 -10.81 -7.51 24.32
N SER A 43 -9.50 -7.24 24.26
CA SER A 43 -8.91 -6.10 23.54
C SER A 43 -9.16 -6.10 22.02
N LYS A 44 -9.64 -7.21 21.47
CA LYS A 44 -10.03 -7.35 20.07
C LYS A 44 -11.51 -7.11 19.81
N PHE A 45 -12.25 -6.65 20.80
CA PHE A 45 -13.63 -6.25 20.64
C PHE A 45 -13.77 -4.73 20.54
N ILE A 46 -14.61 -4.28 19.61
CA ILE A 46 -15.02 -2.88 19.47
C ILE A 46 -16.53 -2.76 19.60
N GLU A 47 -17.02 -1.60 20.02
CA GLU A 47 -18.46 -1.30 20.03
C GLU A 47 -18.99 -1.31 18.61
N LYS A 48 -20.04 -2.11 18.35
CA LYS A 48 -20.70 -2.17 17.06
C LYS A 48 -21.70 -1.03 16.93
N LYS A 49 -21.35 0.01 16.20
CA LYS A 49 -22.24 1.11 15.79
C LYS A 49 -22.75 0.88 14.37
N ASP A 50 -23.76 1.62 13.97
CA ASP A 50 -24.15 1.67 12.56
C ASP A 50 -22.94 2.13 11.72
N ASN A 51 -22.68 1.44 10.61
CA ASN A 51 -21.52 1.63 9.76
C ASN A 51 -20.15 1.30 10.41
N THR A 52 -20.12 0.44 11.44
CA THR A 52 -18.85 -0.08 11.98
C THR A 52 -18.25 -1.12 11.04
N TYR A 53 -17.04 -0.84 10.53
CA TYR A 53 -16.23 -1.83 9.82
C TYR A 53 -15.53 -2.72 10.85
N VAL A 54 -15.74 -4.03 10.75
CA VAL A 54 -15.26 -5.02 11.75
C VAL A 54 -13.75 -5.15 11.72
N THR A 55 -13.18 -5.02 10.49
CA THR A 55 -11.75 -5.04 10.24
C THR A 55 -11.43 -4.18 9.02
N GLU A 56 -10.25 -3.61 8.99
CA GLU A 56 -9.74 -2.79 7.90
C GLU A 56 -8.29 -3.16 7.62
N HIS A 57 -7.82 -2.85 6.42
CA HIS A 57 -6.39 -2.93 6.12
C HIS A 57 -5.63 -1.88 6.91
N VAL A 58 -4.45 -2.27 7.40
CA VAL A 58 -3.58 -1.41 8.22
C VAL A 58 -2.21 -1.31 7.58
N VAL A 59 -1.80 -0.09 7.23
CA VAL A 59 -0.44 0.19 6.77
C VAL A 59 0.53 0.10 7.95
N GLY A 60 1.62 -0.63 7.77
CA GLY A 60 2.66 -0.76 8.79
C GLY A 60 2.34 -1.75 9.90
N ILE A 61 1.59 -2.80 9.61
CA ILE A 61 1.28 -3.86 10.59
C ILE A 61 2.54 -4.55 11.12
N ALA A 62 3.63 -4.54 10.34
CA ALA A 62 4.94 -5.08 10.72
C ALA A 62 5.81 -4.11 11.53
N LYS A 63 5.28 -2.94 11.92
CA LYS A 63 6.03 -1.88 12.63
C LYS A 63 6.72 -2.39 13.90
N ASP A 64 6.05 -3.21 14.67
CA ASP A 64 6.49 -3.65 16.00
C ASP A 64 6.97 -5.13 16.01
N VAL A 65 7.19 -5.75 14.84
CA VAL A 65 7.75 -7.11 14.76
C VAL A 65 9.28 -7.09 14.91
N PRO A 66 9.92 -8.24 15.23
CA PRO A 66 11.38 -8.34 15.30
C PRO A 66 12.06 -7.85 14.02
N GLU A 67 13.23 -7.22 14.16
CA GLU A 67 13.98 -6.64 13.03
C GLU A 67 14.35 -7.68 11.96
N GLU A 68 14.63 -8.91 12.36
CA GLU A 68 14.87 -10.02 11.44
C GLU A 68 13.69 -10.23 10.46
N ILE A 69 12.46 -10.15 10.97
CA ILE A 69 11.26 -10.26 10.13
C ILE A 69 11.14 -9.06 9.19
N LYS A 70 11.35 -7.84 9.70
CA LYS A 70 11.31 -6.62 8.86
C LYS A 70 12.37 -6.67 7.76
N GLN A 71 13.57 -7.14 8.09
CA GLN A 71 14.64 -7.29 7.11
C GLN A 71 14.24 -8.27 5.99
N GLY A 72 13.67 -9.43 6.34
CA GLY A 72 13.13 -10.37 5.35
C GLY A 72 12.04 -9.76 4.46
N LEU A 73 11.12 -8.96 5.04
CA LEU A 73 10.09 -8.25 4.28
C LEU A 73 10.69 -7.22 3.32
N ARG A 74 11.72 -6.45 3.73
CA ARG A 74 12.42 -5.48 2.87
C ARG A 74 13.16 -6.17 1.72
N GLU A 75 13.82 -7.29 1.99
CA GLU A 75 14.53 -8.06 0.97
C GLU A 75 13.56 -8.60 -0.08
N ASN A 76 12.43 -9.16 0.34
CA ASN A 76 11.38 -9.59 -0.57
C ASN A 76 10.80 -8.40 -1.35
N PHE A 77 10.45 -7.30 -0.70
CA PHE A 77 9.98 -6.10 -1.38
C PHE A 77 10.92 -5.65 -2.50
N ASN A 78 12.22 -5.58 -2.22
CA ASN A 78 13.23 -5.19 -3.21
C ASN A 78 13.37 -6.22 -4.34
N GLY A 79 13.28 -7.51 -4.02
CA GLY A 79 13.28 -8.60 -4.98
C GLY A 79 12.13 -8.48 -5.97
N GLU A 80 10.91 -8.41 -5.46
CA GLU A 80 9.69 -8.27 -6.27
C GLU A 80 9.70 -7.01 -7.17
N CYS A 81 10.12 -5.87 -6.61
CA CYS A 81 10.27 -4.64 -7.41
C CYS A 81 11.26 -4.81 -8.57
N SER A 82 12.35 -5.55 -8.35
CA SER A 82 13.36 -5.84 -9.38
C SER A 82 12.79 -6.77 -10.44
N GLU A 83 12.03 -7.80 -10.04
CA GLU A 83 11.41 -8.77 -10.95
C GLU A 83 10.38 -8.14 -11.87
N VAL A 84 9.61 -7.16 -11.41
CA VAL A 84 8.72 -6.36 -12.27
C VAL A 84 9.49 -5.79 -13.47
N GLY A 85 10.61 -5.13 -13.23
CA GLY A 85 11.45 -4.54 -14.29
C GLY A 85 12.06 -5.59 -15.21
N MET A 86 12.60 -6.68 -14.63
CA MET A 86 13.19 -7.80 -15.37
C MET A 86 12.17 -8.47 -16.29
N TYR A 87 11.00 -8.83 -15.81
CA TYR A 87 9.98 -9.54 -16.58
C TYR A 87 9.42 -8.67 -17.70
N LEU A 88 9.21 -7.37 -17.46
CA LEU A 88 8.85 -6.44 -18.54
C LEU A 88 9.94 -6.31 -19.60
N ALA A 89 11.23 -6.36 -19.23
CA ALA A 89 12.34 -6.38 -20.18
C ALA A 89 12.39 -7.69 -20.98
N MET A 90 12.20 -8.84 -20.30
CA MET A 90 12.11 -10.18 -20.93
C MET A 90 10.91 -10.26 -21.89
N SER A 91 9.78 -9.65 -21.54
CA SER A 91 8.63 -9.52 -22.44
C SER A 91 9.01 -8.83 -23.76
N ARG A 92 9.73 -7.70 -23.69
CA ARG A 92 10.19 -6.99 -24.89
C ARG A 92 11.18 -7.81 -25.74
N VAL A 93 12.02 -8.63 -25.10
CA VAL A 93 12.91 -9.55 -25.82
C VAL A 93 12.11 -10.61 -26.56
N ALA A 94 11.18 -11.28 -25.88
CA ALA A 94 10.33 -12.32 -26.47
C ALA A 94 9.51 -11.77 -27.66
N ASP A 95 8.96 -10.58 -27.53
CA ASP A 95 8.20 -9.92 -28.61
C ASP A 95 9.08 -9.65 -29.85
N ARG A 96 10.30 -9.13 -29.65
CA ARG A 96 11.25 -8.91 -30.76
C ARG A 96 11.73 -10.21 -31.43
N GLU A 97 11.76 -11.31 -30.68
CA GLU A 97 12.11 -12.63 -31.22
C GLU A 97 10.92 -13.34 -31.92
N GLY A 98 9.72 -12.75 -31.86
CA GLY A 98 8.52 -13.29 -32.48
C GLY A 98 7.76 -14.31 -31.64
N TYR A 99 7.87 -14.23 -30.31
CA TYR A 99 7.15 -15.08 -29.34
C TYR A 99 6.11 -14.27 -28.55
N PRO A 100 5.04 -13.77 -29.17
CA PRO A 100 4.07 -12.88 -28.51
C PRO A 100 3.37 -13.53 -27.31
N GLU A 101 3.10 -14.84 -27.34
CA GLU A 101 2.47 -15.53 -26.19
C GLU A 101 3.41 -15.58 -24.98
N ILE A 102 4.70 -15.73 -25.18
CA ILE A 102 5.72 -15.67 -24.10
C ILE A 102 5.82 -14.25 -23.59
N ALA A 103 5.80 -13.25 -24.47
CA ALA A 103 5.79 -11.85 -24.09
C ALA A 103 4.63 -11.49 -23.19
N GLU A 104 3.42 -11.95 -23.53
CA GLU A 104 2.23 -11.74 -22.68
C GLU A 104 2.30 -12.50 -21.35
N ALA A 105 2.88 -13.70 -21.32
CA ALA A 105 3.10 -14.43 -20.07
C ALA A 105 4.02 -13.65 -19.11
N TRP A 106 5.12 -13.06 -19.62
CA TRP A 106 6.02 -12.22 -18.83
C TRP A 106 5.34 -10.97 -18.27
N LYS A 107 4.49 -10.30 -19.05
CA LYS A 107 3.71 -9.15 -18.56
C LYS A 107 2.80 -9.53 -17.40
N ARG A 108 2.12 -10.70 -17.52
CA ARG A 108 1.27 -11.20 -16.45
C ARG A 108 2.06 -11.46 -15.17
N TYR A 109 3.20 -12.13 -15.26
CA TYR A 109 4.06 -12.37 -14.09
C TYR A 109 4.58 -11.06 -13.49
N ALA A 110 5.02 -10.10 -14.31
CA ALA A 110 5.42 -8.79 -13.82
C ALA A 110 4.32 -8.09 -13.02
N PHE A 111 3.06 -8.23 -13.42
CA PHE A 111 1.93 -7.69 -12.68
C PHE A 111 1.70 -8.43 -11.35
N GLU A 112 1.84 -9.75 -11.33
CA GLU A 112 1.75 -10.56 -10.12
C GLU A 112 2.84 -10.16 -9.10
N GLU A 113 4.09 -9.94 -9.54
CA GLU A 113 5.18 -9.46 -8.67
C GLU A 113 4.93 -8.02 -8.18
N ALA A 114 4.32 -7.17 -8.99
CA ALA A 114 3.91 -5.84 -8.54
C ALA A 114 2.87 -5.91 -7.39
N GLU A 115 1.94 -6.86 -7.46
CA GLU A 115 0.98 -7.14 -6.39
C GLU A 115 1.68 -7.65 -5.12
N HIS A 116 2.67 -8.56 -5.24
CA HIS A 116 3.47 -9.03 -4.11
C HIS A 116 4.25 -7.87 -3.48
N ALA A 117 4.96 -7.08 -4.27
CA ALA A 117 5.69 -5.90 -3.81
C ALA A 117 4.77 -4.93 -3.05
N SER A 118 3.57 -4.67 -3.57
CA SER A 118 2.61 -3.78 -2.93
C SER A 118 2.20 -4.25 -1.53
N LYS A 119 2.02 -5.56 -1.35
CA LYS A 119 1.66 -6.17 -0.06
C LYS A 119 2.82 -6.07 0.95
N PHE A 120 4.06 -6.33 0.54
CA PHE A 120 5.23 -6.13 1.39
C PHE A 120 5.40 -4.66 1.78
N ALA A 121 5.20 -3.73 0.85
CA ALA A 121 5.23 -2.30 1.13
C ALA A 121 4.18 -1.89 2.17
N GLU A 122 2.94 -2.39 2.05
CA GLU A 122 1.86 -2.11 2.99
C GLU A 122 2.13 -2.71 4.37
N LEU A 123 2.63 -3.94 4.45
CA LEU A 123 3.03 -4.57 5.71
C LEU A 123 4.10 -3.76 6.44
N LEU A 124 5.12 -3.27 5.74
CA LEU A 124 6.21 -2.48 6.29
C LEU A 124 5.78 -1.06 6.68
N GLY A 125 4.99 -0.39 5.84
CA GLY A 125 4.62 1.02 6.03
C GLY A 125 5.82 1.98 5.99
N GLU A 126 6.91 1.61 5.31
CA GLU A 126 8.15 2.41 5.24
C GLU A 126 8.19 3.32 4.00
N VAL A 127 7.60 2.89 2.88
CA VAL A 127 7.60 3.62 1.60
C VAL A 127 6.27 4.31 1.30
N LEU A 128 5.27 4.09 2.13
CA LEU A 128 3.95 4.74 2.06
C LEU A 128 3.40 5.00 3.45
N THR A 129 2.37 5.82 3.53
CA THR A 129 1.61 6.10 4.75
C THR A 129 0.12 5.78 4.53
N ASP A 130 -0.67 5.80 5.59
CA ASP A 130 -2.13 5.71 5.56
C ASP A 130 -2.84 7.00 5.06
N SER A 131 -2.08 8.01 4.62
CA SER A 131 -2.57 9.30 4.15
C SER A 131 -2.30 9.51 2.67
N THR A 132 -3.34 9.49 1.84
CA THR A 132 -3.23 9.81 0.40
C THR A 132 -2.56 11.16 0.15
N LYS A 133 -2.87 12.19 0.95
CA LYS A 133 -2.23 13.50 0.85
C LYS A 133 -0.73 13.43 1.07
N LYS A 134 -0.30 12.74 2.13
CA LYS A 134 1.14 12.59 2.44
C LYS A 134 1.84 11.78 1.36
N ASN A 135 1.23 10.68 0.90
CA ASN A 135 1.81 9.84 -0.15
C ASN A 135 2.01 10.64 -1.45
N LEU A 136 1.03 11.44 -1.86
CA LEU A 136 1.18 12.33 -3.02
C LEU A 136 2.32 13.34 -2.83
N GLN A 137 2.40 14.00 -1.65
CA GLN A 137 3.46 14.98 -1.37
C GLN A 137 4.85 14.35 -1.43
N MET A 138 5.03 13.21 -0.78
CA MET A 138 6.30 12.46 -0.79
C MET A 138 6.71 12.09 -2.22
N ARG A 139 5.75 11.72 -3.06
CA ARG A 139 6.05 11.36 -4.44
C ARG A 139 6.37 12.55 -5.31
N VAL A 140 5.67 13.69 -5.17
CA VAL A 140 6.03 14.94 -5.89
C VAL A 140 7.49 15.31 -5.64
N ASP A 141 7.93 15.27 -4.37
CA ASP A 141 9.29 15.60 -4.00
C ASP A 141 10.30 14.59 -4.58
N ALA A 142 9.98 13.29 -4.53
CA ALA A 142 10.82 12.24 -5.08
C ALA A 142 10.93 12.29 -6.61
N GLU A 143 9.85 12.57 -7.34
CA GLU A 143 9.85 12.71 -8.80
C GLU A 143 10.73 13.89 -9.26
N CYS A 144 10.73 14.98 -8.49
CA CYS A 144 11.62 16.11 -8.76
C CYS A 144 13.10 15.69 -8.69
N GLY A 145 13.49 14.96 -7.64
CA GLY A 145 14.82 14.41 -7.48
C GLY A 145 15.18 13.37 -8.56
N ALA A 146 14.24 12.48 -8.88
CA ALA A 146 14.42 11.47 -9.93
C ALA A 146 14.62 12.09 -11.32
N CYS A 147 13.88 13.15 -11.64
CA CYS A 147 14.05 13.92 -12.87
C CYS A 147 15.47 14.51 -12.95
N ALA A 148 15.94 15.19 -11.89
CA ALA A 148 17.27 15.78 -11.84
C ALA A 148 18.38 14.72 -11.98
N GLY A 149 18.29 13.62 -11.23
CA GLY A 149 19.30 12.54 -11.29
C GLY A 149 19.37 11.88 -12.67
N LYS A 150 18.21 11.63 -13.32
CA LYS A 150 18.19 11.10 -14.69
C LYS A 150 18.79 12.08 -15.69
N MET A 151 18.54 13.39 -15.55
CA MET A 151 19.15 14.41 -16.40
C MET A 151 20.67 14.45 -16.24
N ASP A 152 21.20 14.31 -15.05
CA ASP A 152 22.63 14.28 -14.81
C ASP A 152 23.28 13.03 -15.45
N LEU A 153 22.65 11.87 -15.36
CA LEU A 153 23.09 10.66 -16.04
C LEU A 153 23.02 10.80 -17.57
N ALA A 154 21.95 11.38 -18.11
CA ALA A 154 21.78 11.62 -19.53
C ALA A 154 22.90 12.54 -20.07
N LYS A 155 23.22 13.65 -19.38
CA LYS A 155 24.34 14.55 -19.74
C LYS A 155 25.65 13.79 -19.78
N LYS A 156 25.96 13.00 -18.76
CA LYS A 156 27.17 12.20 -18.68
C LYS A 156 27.27 11.18 -19.81
N ALA A 157 26.17 10.54 -20.19
CA ALA A 157 26.10 9.63 -21.31
C ALA A 157 26.39 10.39 -22.64
N LYS A 158 25.87 11.61 -22.82
CA LYS A 158 26.12 12.45 -23.98
C LYS A 158 27.58 12.87 -24.13
N GLU A 159 28.21 13.25 -23.01
CA GLU A 159 29.65 13.60 -22.96
C GLU A 159 30.54 12.43 -23.42
N LEU A 160 30.09 11.20 -23.18
CA LEU A 160 30.76 9.96 -23.58
C LEU A 160 30.32 9.42 -24.95
N ASN A 161 29.52 10.17 -25.70
CA ASN A 161 28.95 9.80 -27.00
C ASN A 161 28.10 8.49 -26.94
N LEU A 162 27.42 8.25 -25.83
CA LEU A 162 26.51 7.10 -25.60
C LEU A 162 25.06 7.53 -25.93
N ASP A 163 24.78 7.84 -27.20
CA ASP A 163 23.54 8.46 -27.64
C ASP A 163 22.30 7.62 -27.28
N ALA A 164 22.31 6.30 -27.44
CA ALA A 164 21.18 5.42 -27.10
C ALA A 164 20.85 5.45 -25.59
N ILE A 165 21.86 5.55 -24.75
CA ILE A 165 21.68 5.67 -23.29
C ILE A 165 21.15 7.07 -22.97
N HIS A 166 21.78 8.11 -23.54
CA HIS A 166 21.32 9.49 -23.38
C HIS A 166 19.84 9.63 -23.72
N ASP A 167 19.42 9.21 -24.90
CA ASP A 167 18.06 9.40 -25.39
C ASP A 167 17.05 8.68 -24.52
N THR A 168 17.34 7.43 -24.13
CA THR A 168 16.47 6.64 -23.26
C THR A 168 16.31 7.29 -21.89
N VAL A 169 17.41 7.68 -21.23
CA VAL A 169 17.37 8.25 -19.87
C VAL A 169 16.79 9.67 -19.90
N HIS A 170 17.05 10.45 -20.95
CA HIS A 170 16.48 11.79 -21.12
C HIS A 170 14.94 11.75 -21.25
N GLU A 171 14.39 10.81 -22.03
CA GLU A 171 12.92 10.64 -22.08
C GLU A 171 12.34 10.22 -20.73
N MET A 172 13.00 9.32 -19.99
CA MET A 172 12.58 8.97 -18.63
C MET A 172 12.59 10.19 -17.69
N ALA A 173 13.56 11.10 -17.81
CA ALA A 173 13.57 12.33 -17.01
C ALA A 173 12.35 13.22 -17.29
N LYS A 174 11.89 13.28 -18.54
CA LYS A 174 10.64 13.97 -18.91
C LYS A 174 9.41 13.30 -18.32
N ASP A 175 9.40 11.96 -18.25
CA ASP A 175 8.32 11.22 -17.63
C ASP A 175 8.23 11.53 -16.13
N GLU A 176 9.37 11.60 -15.41
CA GLU A 176 9.35 11.96 -13.98
C GLU A 176 8.78 13.38 -13.76
N ALA A 177 9.14 14.33 -14.63
CA ALA A 177 8.56 15.67 -14.57
C ALA A 177 7.06 15.67 -14.83
N ARG A 178 6.56 14.83 -15.74
CA ARG A 178 5.13 14.65 -16.01
C ARG A 178 4.41 13.99 -14.81
N HIS A 179 5.02 12.98 -14.19
CA HIS A 179 4.48 12.32 -12.99
C HIS A 179 4.36 13.32 -11.84
N GLY A 180 5.45 14.05 -11.52
CA GLY A 180 5.45 15.05 -10.46
C GLY A 180 4.39 16.14 -10.66
N ARG A 181 4.24 16.67 -11.89
CA ARG A 181 3.19 17.65 -12.22
C ARG A 181 1.79 17.08 -12.10
N GLY A 182 1.58 15.83 -12.52
CA GLY A 182 0.29 15.15 -12.37
C GLY A 182 -0.11 14.99 -10.91
N MET A 183 0.82 14.53 -10.06
CA MET A 183 0.60 14.36 -8.61
C MET A 183 0.38 15.71 -7.92
N GLN A 184 1.14 16.76 -8.29
CA GLN A 184 0.91 18.11 -7.77
C GLN A 184 -0.49 18.63 -8.13
N GLY A 185 -0.93 18.41 -9.37
CA GLY A 185 -2.26 18.78 -9.80
C GLY A 185 -3.37 18.08 -9.00
N LEU A 186 -3.16 16.81 -8.61
CA LEU A 186 -4.07 16.08 -7.73
C LEU A 186 -4.08 16.67 -6.31
N LEU A 187 -2.90 16.98 -5.75
CA LEU A 187 -2.79 17.66 -4.46
C LEU A 187 -3.57 18.98 -4.45
N ASP A 188 -3.37 19.81 -5.46
CA ASP A 188 -4.02 21.10 -5.59
C ASP A 188 -5.54 20.99 -5.74
N ARG A 189 -6.01 19.92 -6.36
CA ARG A 189 -7.44 19.70 -6.58
C ARG A 189 -8.17 19.19 -5.35
N TYR A 190 -7.58 18.24 -4.62
CA TYR A 190 -8.28 17.48 -3.58
C TYR A 190 -7.91 17.87 -2.15
N PHE A 191 -6.76 18.52 -1.94
CA PHE A 191 -6.21 18.72 -0.59
C PHE A 191 -5.79 20.16 -0.29
N LYS A 192 -6.51 21.10 -0.88
CA LYS A 192 -6.37 22.56 -0.57
C LYS A 192 -6.75 22.88 0.85
#